data_3932134276f178c8d7986ad46df07bf1
#
_entry.id   3932134276f178c8d7986ad46df07bf1
#
_cell.length_a   1.000
_cell.length_b   1.000
_cell.length_c   1.000
_cell.angle_alpha   90.00
_cell.angle_beta   90.00
_cell.angle_gamma   90.00
#
_symmetry.space_group_name_H-M   'P 1'
#
loop_
_entity.id
_entity.type
_entity.pdbx_description
1 polymer ?
#
loop_
_entity_poly.entity_id
_entity_poly.type
_entity_poly.pdbx_seq_one_letter_code
_entity_poly.pdbx_strand_id
1 'polypeptide(L)'
;KQEGRKFATSTAYDASFAQLFESQEMPVLLVGDSLGMVLQGENDTLPVTVDDIVYHTRCVRAGSPNCLLMADMPFMSYATPEQACENAAKLMRAGANMVKIEGGDWLVDTVKMLTERAVPVCAHLGLTPQSVNIFGGYKIQGRDQEKADRMVKDALALQEAGAQIVLLE
;
A
#
# COMPACT_ATOMS: atom_id res chain seq x y z
N LYS A 1 8.61 8.47 -14.42
CA LYS A 1 9.94 8.36 -13.76
C LYS A 1 11.02 9.14 -14.51
N GLN A 2 11.09 9.06 -15.82
CA GLN A 2 12.16 9.67 -16.62
C GLN A 2 12.20 11.22 -16.56
N GLU A 3 11.07 11.87 -16.34
CA GLU A 3 10.96 13.33 -16.33
C GLU A 3 11.12 13.95 -14.92
N GLY A 4 11.23 13.16 -13.86
CA GLY A 4 11.37 13.64 -12.49
C GLY A 4 10.20 14.50 -11.96
N ARG A 5 9.03 14.47 -12.62
CA ARG A 5 7.86 15.24 -12.18
C ARG A 5 7.29 14.69 -10.87
N LYS A 6 7.07 15.59 -9.93
CA LYS A 6 6.34 15.29 -8.69
C LYS A 6 4.85 15.13 -9.01
N PHE A 7 4.19 14.22 -8.32
CA PHE A 7 2.74 14.05 -8.39
C PHE A 7 2.16 13.93 -6.98
N ALA A 8 0.91 14.33 -6.84
CA ALA A 8 0.17 14.16 -5.60
C ALA A 8 -0.47 12.76 -5.57
N THR A 9 -0.66 12.24 -4.36
CA THR A 9 -1.48 11.06 -4.08
C THR A 9 -2.40 11.36 -2.91
N SER A 10 -3.59 10.76 -2.91
CA SER A 10 -4.55 10.88 -1.81
C SER A 10 -5.21 9.53 -1.56
N THR A 11 -5.71 9.34 -0.34
CA THR A 11 -6.60 8.23 -0.03
C THR A 11 -8.01 8.51 -0.52
N ALA A 12 -8.70 7.47 -0.99
CA ALA A 12 -10.12 7.51 -1.33
C ALA A 12 -10.76 6.16 -0.98
N TYR A 13 -12.03 6.19 -0.59
CA TYR A 13 -12.72 4.99 -0.11
C TYR A 13 -14.11 4.79 -0.74
N ASP A 14 -14.61 5.75 -1.49
CA ASP A 14 -15.93 5.69 -2.14
C ASP A 14 -15.90 6.32 -3.54
N ALA A 15 -16.97 6.07 -4.29
CA ALA A 15 -17.08 6.55 -5.66
C ALA A 15 -17.23 8.07 -5.77
N SER A 16 -17.88 8.74 -4.81
CA SER A 16 -18.16 10.18 -4.88
C SER A 16 -16.88 10.99 -4.71
N PHE A 17 -16.07 10.67 -3.67
CA PHE A 17 -14.76 11.30 -3.50
C PHE A 17 -13.79 10.92 -4.62
N ALA A 18 -13.81 9.66 -5.09
CA ALA A 18 -12.97 9.26 -6.21
C ALA A 18 -13.30 10.05 -7.49
N GLN A 19 -14.59 10.29 -7.76
CA GLN A 19 -15.02 11.12 -8.89
C GLN A 19 -14.58 12.59 -8.75
N LEU A 20 -14.63 13.12 -7.52
CA LEU A 20 -14.14 14.47 -7.25
C LEU A 20 -12.64 14.56 -7.54
N PHE A 21 -11.84 13.61 -7.07
CA PHE A 21 -10.39 13.56 -7.33
C PHE A 21 -10.08 13.37 -8.82
N GLU A 22 -10.82 12.50 -9.51
CA GLU A 22 -10.70 12.33 -10.96
C GLU A 22 -10.96 13.65 -11.71
N SER A 23 -11.98 14.44 -11.30
CA SER A 23 -12.27 15.73 -11.89
C SER A 23 -11.18 16.78 -11.69
N GLN A 24 -10.30 16.58 -10.71
CA GLN A 24 -9.15 17.42 -10.41
C GLN A 24 -7.84 16.82 -10.95
N GLU A 25 -7.94 15.83 -11.84
CA GLU A 25 -6.80 15.16 -12.46
C GLU A 25 -5.79 14.55 -11.46
N MET A 26 -6.29 14.07 -10.30
CA MET A 26 -5.46 13.38 -9.31
C MET A 26 -4.91 12.08 -9.92
N PRO A 27 -3.58 11.97 -10.11
CA PRO A 27 -3.04 10.85 -10.89
C PRO A 27 -3.00 9.52 -10.13
N VAL A 28 -2.97 9.56 -8.79
CA VAL A 28 -2.81 8.37 -7.96
C VAL A 28 -3.78 8.43 -6.79
N LEU A 29 -4.54 7.35 -6.60
CA LEU A 29 -5.40 7.15 -5.43
C LEU A 29 -4.97 5.89 -4.68
N LEU A 30 -5.14 5.90 -3.36
CA LEU A 30 -4.86 4.79 -2.47
C LEU A 30 -6.13 4.39 -1.71
N VAL A 31 -6.50 3.12 -1.78
CA VAL A 31 -7.43 2.51 -0.84
C VAL A 31 -6.60 1.92 0.30
N GLY A 32 -6.47 2.68 1.37
CA GLY A 32 -5.65 2.35 2.52
C GLY A 32 -6.42 1.54 3.58
N ASP A 33 -5.72 0.69 4.33
CA ASP A 33 -6.31 -0.01 5.48
C ASP A 33 -6.62 0.93 6.66
N SER A 34 -6.15 2.19 6.59
CA SER A 34 -6.65 3.29 7.43
C SER A 34 -8.18 3.49 7.36
N LEU A 35 -8.86 2.89 6.36
CA LEU A 35 -10.34 2.84 6.33
C LEU A 35 -10.94 2.26 7.62
N GLY A 36 -10.25 1.35 8.29
CA GLY A 36 -10.66 0.84 9.60
C GLY A 36 -10.87 1.96 10.60
N MET A 37 -9.93 2.90 10.67
CA MET A 37 -9.99 4.02 11.60
C MET A 37 -10.95 5.12 11.11
N VAL A 38 -10.93 5.47 9.83
CA VAL A 38 -11.65 6.65 9.33
C VAL A 38 -13.09 6.38 8.92
N LEU A 39 -13.45 5.12 8.62
CA LEU A 39 -14.80 4.74 8.19
C LEU A 39 -15.47 3.73 9.12
N GLN A 40 -14.74 2.74 9.62
CA GLN A 40 -15.31 1.66 10.43
C GLN A 40 -15.31 1.99 11.93
N GLY A 41 -14.57 3.03 12.37
CA GLY A 41 -14.51 3.45 13.77
C GLY A 41 -13.59 2.58 14.64
N GLU A 42 -12.68 1.84 14.02
CA GLU A 42 -11.68 1.03 14.70
C GLU A 42 -10.56 1.89 15.31
N ASN A 43 -9.85 1.36 16.30
CA ASN A 43 -8.75 2.06 16.95
C ASN A 43 -7.43 2.01 16.17
N ASP A 44 -7.29 1.03 15.27
CA ASP A 44 -6.12 0.83 14.42
C ASP A 44 -6.52 0.14 13.10
N THR A 45 -5.53 -0.23 12.28
CA THR A 45 -5.76 -0.85 10.97
C THR A 45 -5.87 -2.38 11.01
N LEU A 46 -5.58 -3.02 12.15
CA LEU A 46 -5.46 -4.48 12.24
C LEU A 46 -6.76 -5.26 11.96
N PRO A 47 -7.98 -4.75 12.31
CA PRO A 47 -9.22 -5.44 12.04
C PRO A 47 -9.62 -5.49 10.55
N VAL A 48 -9.02 -4.64 9.71
CA VAL A 48 -9.40 -4.53 8.29
C VAL A 48 -9.05 -5.82 7.54
N THR A 49 -10.02 -6.31 6.79
CA THR A 49 -9.89 -7.54 5.99
C THR A 49 -9.59 -7.26 4.51
N VAL A 50 -9.13 -8.28 3.79
CA VAL A 50 -8.97 -8.20 2.33
C VAL A 50 -10.30 -7.87 1.64
N ASP A 51 -11.42 -8.40 2.14
CA ASP A 51 -12.73 -8.17 1.55
C ASP A 51 -13.20 -6.72 1.72
N ASP A 52 -12.84 -6.07 2.83
CA ASP A 52 -13.07 -4.62 3.02
C ASP A 52 -12.31 -3.81 1.96
N ILE A 53 -11.02 -4.09 1.79
CA ILE A 53 -10.21 -3.41 0.76
C ILE A 53 -10.77 -3.68 -0.65
N VAL A 54 -11.18 -4.91 -0.96
CA VAL A 54 -11.82 -5.28 -2.24
C VAL A 54 -13.08 -4.45 -2.47
N TYR A 55 -13.94 -4.33 -1.45
CA TYR A 55 -15.18 -3.54 -1.54
C TYR A 55 -14.88 -2.08 -1.89
N HIS A 56 -14.04 -1.44 -1.09
CA HIS A 56 -13.69 -0.03 -1.28
C HIS A 56 -12.91 0.21 -2.58
N THR A 57 -12.04 -0.72 -3.00
CA THR A 57 -11.34 -0.66 -4.29
C THR A 57 -12.32 -0.61 -5.46
N ARG A 58 -13.37 -1.43 -5.45
CA ARG A 58 -14.43 -1.38 -6.46
C ARG A 58 -15.17 -0.04 -6.48
N CYS A 59 -15.49 0.49 -5.30
CA CYS A 59 -16.16 1.79 -5.18
C CYS A 59 -15.28 2.93 -5.77
N VAL A 60 -14.00 2.97 -5.40
CA VAL A 60 -13.07 4.00 -5.89
C VAL A 60 -12.85 3.85 -7.40
N ARG A 61 -12.65 2.64 -7.90
CA ARG A 61 -12.49 2.39 -9.35
C ARG A 61 -13.71 2.82 -10.15
N ALA A 62 -14.91 2.66 -9.62
CA ALA A 62 -16.14 3.11 -10.27
C ALA A 62 -16.21 4.64 -10.39
N GLY A 63 -15.68 5.38 -9.41
CA GLY A 63 -15.61 6.84 -9.42
C GLY A 63 -14.43 7.43 -10.18
N SER A 64 -13.31 6.70 -10.27
CA SER A 64 -12.08 7.15 -10.92
C SER A 64 -11.51 6.06 -11.85
N PRO A 65 -12.00 5.99 -13.09
CA PRO A 65 -11.59 4.93 -14.03
C PRO A 65 -10.16 5.08 -14.56
N ASN A 66 -9.57 6.29 -14.53
CA ASN A 66 -8.31 6.59 -15.19
C ASN A 66 -7.12 6.73 -14.23
N CYS A 67 -7.33 6.91 -12.92
CA CYS A 67 -6.24 7.04 -11.96
C CYS A 67 -5.41 5.74 -11.85
N LEU A 68 -4.15 5.87 -11.46
CA LEU A 68 -3.41 4.74 -10.90
C LEU A 68 -3.97 4.46 -9.51
N LEU A 69 -4.63 3.32 -9.34
CA LEU A 69 -5.24 2.92 -8.08
C LEU A 69 -4.36 1.92 -7.35
N MET A 70 -3.85 2.32 -6.19
CA MET A 70 -3.18 1.44 -5.25
C MET A 70 -4.19 0.89 -4.23
N ALA A 71 -4.00 -0.35 -3.79
CA ALA A 71 -4.78 -0.97 -2.73
C ALA A 71 -3.86 -1.60 -1.69
N ASP A 72 -4.13 -1.33 -0.42
CA ASP A 72 -3.39 -1.95 0.67
C ASP A 72 -3.67 -3.45 0.76
N MET A 73 -2.63 -4.20 1.00
CA MET A 73 -2.75 -5.54 1.54
C MET A 73 -2.81 -5.41 3.07
N PRO A 74 -3.96 -5.71 3.71
CA PRO A 74 -4.14 -5.51 5.14
C PRO A 74 -3.29 -6.48 5.97
N PHE A 75 -3.22 -6.21 7.27
CA PHE A 75 -2.44 -6.99 8.23
C PHE A 75 -2.63 -8.49 8.06
N MET A 76 -1.51 -9.25 8.05
CA MET A 76 -1.46 -10.71 7.90
C MET A 76 -2.05 -11.27 6.60
N SER A 77 -2.31 -10.45 5.59
CA SER A 77 -2.79 -10.92 4.28
C SER A 77 -1.65 -11.30 3.33
N TYR A 78 -0.40 -11.14 3.73
CA TYR A 78 0.82 -11.44 2.95
C TYR A 78 1.94 -12.07 3.81
N ALA A 79 1.55 -12.91 4.77
CA ALA A 79 2.49 -13.59 5.67
C ALA A 79 3.38 -14.60 4.94
N THR A 80 2.94 -15.12 3.79
CA THR A 80 3.76 -15.89 2.85
C THR A 80 3.62 -15.33 1.44
N PRO A 81 4.62 -15.55 0.55
CA PRO A 81 4.54 -15.12 -0.84
C PRO A 81 3.31 -15.66 -1.59
N GLU A 82 2.91 -16.91 -1.33
CA GLU A 82 1.75 -17.54 -1.95
C GLU A 82 0.45 -16.85 -1.51
N GLN A 83 0.30 -16.63 -0.19
CA GLN A 83 -0.86 -15.91 0.36
C GLN A 83 -0.93 -14.48 -0.20
N ALA A 84 0.22 -13.82 -0.33
CA ALA A 84 0.30 -12.50 -0.95
C ALA A 84 -0.20 -12.53 -2.40
N CYS A 85 0.18 -13.51 -3.21
CA CYS A 85 -0.29 -13.67 -4.57
C CYS A 85 -1.81 -13.88 -4.65
N GLU A 86 -2.37 -14.72 -3.77
CA GLU A 86 -3.81 -14.99 -3.72
C GLU A 86 -4.61 -13.72 -3.39
N ASN A 87 -4.17 -12.97 -2.39
CA ASN A 87 -4.85 -11.75 -1.96
C ASN A 87 -4.63 -10.58 -2.92
N ALA A 88 -3.41 -10.42 -3.45
CA ALA A 88 -3.14 -9.44 -4.50
C ALA A 88 -4.04 -9.66 -5.73
N ALA A 89 -4.26 -10.92 -6.13
CA ALA A 89 -5.15 -11.22 -7.24
C ALA A 89 -6.59 -10.76 -6.99
N LYS A 90 -7.09 -10.82 -5.75
CA LYS A 90 -8.43 -10.30 -5.39
C LYS A 90 -8.49 -8.77 -5.56
N LEU A 91 -7.47 -8.06 -5.08
CA LEU A 91 -7.38 -6.60 -5.17
C LEU A 91 -7.24 -6.13 -6.62
N MET A 92 -6.39 -6.78 -7.41
CA MET A 92 -6.23 -6.47 -8.84
C MET A 92 -7.53 -6.69 -9.62
N ARG A 93 -8.24 -7.79 -9.35
CA ARG A 93 -9.58 -8.05 -9.94
C ARG A 93 -10.64 -7.05 -9.49
N ALA A 94 -10.50 -6.45 -8.32
CA ALA A 94 -11.37 -5.37 -7.84
C ALA A 94 -11.13 -4.03 -8.56
N GLY A 95 -10.02 -3.90 -9.29
CA GLY A 95 -9.68 -2.71 -10.08
C GLY A 95 -8.40 -2.00 -9.64
N ALA A 96 -7.64 -2.52 -8.67
CA ALA A 96 -6.34 -1.99 -8.35
C ALA A 96 -5.35 -2.17 -9.52
N ASN A 97 -4.42 -1.22 -9.68
CA ASN A 97 -3.30 -1.32 -10.61
C ASN A 97 -2.00 -1.73 -9.90
N MET A 98 -1.97 -1.61 -8.58
CA MET A 98 -0.80 -1.84 -7.74
C MET A 98 -1.26 -2.22 -6.34
N VAL A 99 -0.52 -3.08 -5.66
CA VAL A 99 -0.74 -3.36 -4.24
C VAL A 99 0.32 -2.66 -3.38
N LYS A 100 -0.07 -2.23 -2.15
CA LYS A 100 0.88 -1.72 -1.16
C LYS A 100 1.05 -2.75 -0.04
N ILE A 101 2.28 -2.96 0.40
CA ILE A 101 2.65 -3.87 1.50
C ILE A 101 3.62 -3.18 2.44
N GLU A 102 3.55 -3.49 3.74
CA GLU A 102 4.32 -2.86 4.80
C GLU A 102 5.38 -3.81 5.36
N GLY A 103 6.65 -3.37 5.36
CA GLY A 103 7.76 -4.13 5.92
C GLY A 103 9.08 -3.93 5.20
N GLY A 104 10.16 -4.37 5.83
CA GLY A 104 11.53 -4.27 5.34
C GLY A 104 11.97 -5.47 4.48
N ASP A 105 13.25 -5.84 4.64
CA ASP A 105 13.94 -6.87 3.84
C ASP A 105 13.27 -8.25 3.87
N TRP A 106 12.53 -8.59 4.91
CA TRP A 106 11.79 -9.85 5.01
C TRP A 106 10.70 -10.00 3.93
N LEU A 107 10.32 -8.91 3.25
CA LEU A 107 9.37 -8.92 2.13
C LEU A 107 10.01 -9.14 0.76
N VAL A 108 11.33 -9.24 0.66
CA VAL A 108 12.05 -9.35 -0.62
C VAL A 108 11.51 -10.49 -1.48
N ASP A 109 11.33 -11.69 -0.91
CA ASP A 109 10.80 -12.84 -1.65
C ASP A 109 9.35 -12.64 -2.08
N THR A 110 8.55 -11.99 -1.23
CA THR A 110 7.15 -11.66 -1.53
C THR A 110 7.06 -10.64 -2.67
N VAL A 111 7.84 -9.55 -2.62
CA VAL A 111 7.89 -8.54 -3.68
C VAL A 111 8.34 -9.17 -4.99
N LYS A 112 9.40 -9.97 -4.97
CA LYS A 112 9.91 -10.68 -6.14
C LYS A 112 8.84 -11.59 -6.76
N MET A 113 8.18 -12.40 -5.93
CA MET A 113 7.14 -13.31 -6.42
C MET A 113 5.96 -12.56 -7.04
N LEU A 114 5.51 -11.47 -6.44
CA LEU A 114 4.42 -10.64 -6.97
C LEU A 114 4.81 -10.00 -8.31
N THR A 115 5.97 -9.37 -8.37
CA THR A 115 6.42 -8.63 -9.57
C THR A 115 6.73 -9.54 -10.75
N GLU A 116 7.33 -10.72 -10.51
CA GLU A 116 7.52 -11.75 -11.54
C GLU A 116 6.21 -12.29 -12.10
N ARG A 117 5.10 -12.14 -11.37
CA ARG A 117 3.74 -12.53 -11.77
C ARG A 117 2.87 -11.35 -12.19
N ALA A 118 3.54 -10.26 -12.62
CA ALA A 118 2.92 -9.05 -13.17
C ALA A 118 2.00 -8.29 -12.18
N VAL A 119 2.25 -8.38 -10.88
CA VAL A 119 1.59 -7.55 -9.86
C VAL A 119 2.54 -6.41 -9.46
N PRO A 120 2.26 -5.15 -9.82
CA PRO A 120 3.06 -4.01 -9.36
C PRO A 120 2.96 -3.81 -7.85
N VAL A 121 4.08 -3.44 -7.20
CA VAL A 121 4.18 -3.31 -5.75
C VAL A 121 4.67 -1.93 -5.34
N CYS A 122 3.98 -1.33 -4.37
CA CYS A 122 4.46 -0.23 -3.55
C CYS A 122 4.91 -0.80 -2.20
N ALA A 123 6.19 -0.64 -1.86
CA ALA A 123 6.73 -1.05 -0.57
C ALA A 123 6.67 0.13 0.42
N HIS A 124 6.08 -0.10 1.60
CA HIS A 124 5.92 0.92 2.62
C HIS A 124 6.87 0.67 3.80
N LEU A 125 7.74 1.64 4.05
CA LEU A 125 8.75 1.66 5.10
C LEU A 125 8.53 2.84 6.05
N GLY A 126 9.25 2.82 7.16
CA GLY A 126 9.16 3.84 8.18
C GLY A 126 8.12 3.50 9.23
N LEU A 127 7.21 4.42 9.53
CA LEU A 127 6.07 4.12 10.37
C LEU A 127 5.06 3.32 9.55
N THR A 128 4.98 2.03 9.84
CA THR A 128 4.03 1.12 9.24
C THR A 128 2.88 0.87 10.23
N PRO A 129 1.66 1.36 9.98
CA PRO A 129 0.53 1.25 10.91
C PRO A 129 0.22 -0.18 11.35
N GLN A 130 0.41 -1.16 10.49
CA GLN A 130 0.23 -2.58 10.82
C GLN A 130 1.21 -3.08 11.89
N SER A 131 2.31 -2.38 12.12
CA SER A 131 3.33 -2.70 13.14
C SER A 131 3.12 -1.96 14.46
N VAL A 132 1.98 -1.31 14.66
CA VAL A 132 1.69 -0.42 15.80
C VAL A 132 1.96 -1.08 17.16
N ASN A 133 1.65 -2.37 17.31
CA ASN A 133 1.86 -3.11 18.55
C ASN A 133 3.35 -3.36 18.84
N ILE A 134 4.16 -3.63 17.82
CA ILE A 134 5.62 -3.80 17.95
C ILE A 134 6.28 -2.46 18.27
N PHE A 135 5.85 -1.38 17.61
CA PHE A 135 6.38 -0.05 17.85
C PHE A 135 5.91 0.55 19.19
N GLY A 136 4.86 0.01 19.79
CA GLY A 136 4.23 0.56 21.01
C GLY A 136 3.59 1.92 20.74
N GLY A 137 2.92 2.07 19.60
CA GLY A 137 2.23 3.27 19.14
C GLY A 137 2.81 3.85 17.85
N TYR A 138 2.23 4.96 17.40
CA TYR A 138 2.66 5.68 16.19
C TYR A 138 3.92 6.52 16.47
N LYS A 139 5.09 5.89 16.37
CA LYS A 139 6.38 6.50 16.69
C LYS A 139 7.21 6.68 15.42
N ILE A 140 7.85 7.84 15.29
CA ILE A 140 8.80 8.13 14.20
C ILE A 140 9.90 7.08 14.19
N GLN A 141 10.12 6.47 13.02
CA GLN A 141 11.16 5.49 12.78
C GLN A 141 12.42 6.15 12.22
N GLY A 142 13.57 5.44 12.23
CA GLY A 142 14.81 5.93 11.64
C GLY A 142 15.44 7.13 12.37
N ARG A 143 15.18 7.31 13.67
CA ARG A 143 15.67 8.46 14.44
C ARG A 143 17.17 8.42 14.77
N ASP A 144 17.76 7.26 14.82
CA ASP A 144 19.19 7.05 14.96
C ASP A 144 19.81 6.57 13.64
N GLN A 145 21.14 6.75 13.52
CA GLN A 145 21.85 6.48 12.27
C GLN A 145 21.73 5.00 11.86
N GLU A 146 21.82 4.09 12.80
CA GLU A 146 21.74 2.64 12.52
C GLU A 146 20.37 2.25 11.92
N LYS A 147 19.28 2.76 12.50
CA LYS A 147 17.93 2.52 11.98
C LYS A 147 17.67 3.22 10.65
N ALA A 148 18.23 4.42 10.45
CA ALA A 148 18.15 5.13 9.17
C ALA A 148 18.89 4.35 8.07
N ASP A 149 20.11 3.88 8.33
CA ASP A 149 20.90 3.08 7.39
C ASP A 149 20.22 1.77 7.06
N ARG A 150 19.60 1.12 8.07
CA ARG A 150 18.81 -0.09 7.86
C ARG A 150 17.62 0.17 6.93
N MET A 151 16.88 1.26 7.13
CA MET A 151 15.73 1.63 6.29
C MET A 151 16.15 1.88 4.85
N VAL A 152 17.28 2.55 4.63
CA VAL A 152 17.83 2.75 3.27
C VAL A 152 18.20 1.40 2.63
N LYS A 153 18.85 0.50 3.39
CA LYS A 153 19.18 -0.84 2.90
C LYS A 153 17.92 -1.63 2.53
N ASP A 154 16.88 -1.59 3.37
CA ASP A 154 15.62 -2.25 3.11
C ASP A 154 14.94 -1.70 1.84
N ALA A 155 14.94 -0.36 1.66
CA ALA A 155 14.38 0.27 0.47
C ALA A 155 15.09 -0.18 -0.82
N LEU A 156 16.42 -0.27 -0.80
CA LEU A 156 17.21 -0.74 -1.94
C LEU A 156 16.93 -2.21 -2.24
N ALA A 157 16.86 -3.06 -1.21
CA ALA A 157 16.57 -4.48 -1.38
C ALA A 157 15.18 -4.72 -1.98
N LEU A 158 14.16 -3.97 -1.52
CA LEU A 158 12.81 -4.05 -2.06
C LEU A 158 12.74 -3.51 -3.51
N GLN A 159 13.48 -2.45 -3.83
CA GLN A 159 13.60 -1.95 -5.20
C GLN A 159 14.26 -3.00 -6.12
N GLU A 160 15.33 -3.65 -5.68
CA GLU A 160 16.00 -4.73 -6.45
C GLU A 160 15.07 -5.94 -6.64
N ALA A 161 14.22 -6.24 -5.66
CA ALA A 161 13.19 -7.28 -5.79
C ALA A 161 12.06 -6.92 -6.76
N GLY A 162 11.99 -5.66 -7.23
CA GLY A 162 11.06 -5.20 -8.25
C GLY A 162 9.99 -4.23 -7.79
N ALA A 163 10.01 -3.72 -6.56
CA ALA A 163 9.08 -2.68 -6.12
C ALA A 163 9.22 -1.42 -6.99
N GLN A 164 8.11 -0.91 -7.52
CA GLN A 164 8.09 0.24 -8.41
C GLN A 164 8.00 1.57 -7.67
N ILE A 165 7.44 1.55 -6.46
CA ILE A 165 7.31 2.69 -5.56
C ILE A 165 7.80 2.28 -4.18
N VAL A 166 8.49 3.19 -3.50
CA VAL A 166 8.77 3.11 -2.06
C VAL A 166 8.05 4.29 -1.41
N LEU A 167 7.18 3.98 -0.45
CA LEU A 167 6.51 4.95 0.40
C LEU A 167 7.26 5.01 1.74
N LEU A 168 7.52 6.20 2.21
CA LEU A 168 8.12 6.45 3.53
C LEU A 168 7.17 7.30 4.38
N GLU A 169 6.84 6.79 5.54
CA GLU A 169 6.05 7.52 6.53
C GLU A 169 6.84 7.80 7.81
#